data_28652275ccbe1f561d81f6e9e2a3c53f
#
_entry.id   28652275ccbe1f561d81f6e9e2a3c53f
#
_cell.length_a   1.000
_cell.length_b   1.000
_cell.length_c   1.000
_cell.angle_alpha   90.00
_cell.angle_beta   90.00
_cell.angle_gamma   90.00
#
_symmetry.space_group_name_H-M   'P 1'
#
loop_
_entity.id
_entity.type
_entity.pdbx_description
1 polymer ?
#
loop_
_entity_poly.entity_id
_entity_poly.type
_entity_poly.pdbx_seq_one_letter_code
_entity_poly.pdbx_strand_id
1 'polypeptide(L)'
;MTALNAISDFFFPKKKSADEEVISTKKQKEETDFTELIDKDSLHALFPFSWEQYPTYVQSGENFIRVLAIADYPKRVYGNWLSELKRKKGVIDVVQYIDSASNNSMITYYKKTIQNKEAELLNTFDPYKKKVLQNYIDSANMQLDKYLDNSTTFVYQHMLVYLRANSLAELEDLTDNVKNTLIKVQMKPLVPVKATFQSFWSAMPI
;
A
#
# COMPACT_ATOMS: atom_id res chain seq x y z
N MET A 1 -7.27 17.54 -9.08
CA MET A 1 -6.40 16.61 -9.83
C MET A 1 -5.68 15.75 -8.82
N THR A 2 -5.96 14.50 -8.85
CA THR A 2 -6.01 13.55 -7.74
C THR A 2 -4.69 12.78 -7.59
N ALA A 3 -4.40 12.34 -6.39
CA ALA A 3 -3.20 11.59 -5.96
C ALA A 3 -2.86 10.35 -6.83
N LEU A 4 -3.77 9.89 -7.66
CA LEU A 4 -3.54 8.78 -8.60
C LEU A 4 -2.54 9.12 -9.73
N ASN A 5 -2.43 10.39 -10.14
CA ASN A 5 -1.49 10.77 -11.19
C ASN A 5 -0.04 10.87 -10.68
N ALA A 6 0.15 11.11 -9.38
CA ALA A 6 1.48 11.17 -8.78
C ALA A 6 2.14 9.78 -8.65
N ILE A 7 1.35 8.72 -8.53
CA ILE A 7 1.84 7.34 -8.44
C ILE A 7 2.25 6.82 -9.82
N SER A 8 1.53 7.22 -10.88
CA SER A 8 1.86 6.85 -12.26
C SER A 8 3.22 7.42 -12.72
N ASP A 9 3.52 8.66 -12.34
CA ASP A 9 4.78 9.33 -12.75
C ASP A 9 6.02 8.79 -12.01
N PHE A 10 5.83 8.12 -10.87
CA PHE A 10 6.93 7.51 -10.11
C PHE A 10 7.37 6.16 -10.69
N PHE A 11 6.44 5.39 -11.27
CA PHE A 11 6.74 4.06 -11.82
C PHE A 11 7.07 4.03 -13.32
N PHE A 12 6.79 5.10 -14.07
CA PHE A 12 7.08 5.19 -15.51
C PHE A 12 7.76 6.52 -15.87
N PRO A 13 9.10 6.62 -15.79
CA PRO A 13 9.80 7.83 -16.19
C PRO A 13 9.61 8.09 -17.67
N LYS A 14 9.20 9.31 -18.01
CA LYS A 14 9.02 9.77 -19.40
C LYS A 14 10.32 9.64 -20.18
N LYS A 15 10.25 9.00 -21.32
CA LYS A 15 11.29 8.85 -22.34
C LYS A 15 11.93 10.20 -22.69
N LYS A 16 13.23 10.33 -22.47
CA LYS A 16 14.04 11.43 -23.00
C LYS A 16 14.35 11.20 -24.47
N SER A 17 14.49 12.31 -25.19
CA SER A 17 14.59 12.44 -26.63
C SER A 17 15.90 11.91 -27.26
N ALA A 18 15.78 11.55 -28.45
CA ALA A 18 16.46 11.11 -29.65
C ALA A 18 17.96 11.38 -29.89
N ASP A 19 18.76 11.83 -28.94
CA ASP A 19 20.17 12.19 -29.21
C ASP A 19 21.23 11.24 -28.61
N GLU A 20 20.84 10.09 -28.05
CA GLU A 20 21.76 9.08 -27.50
C GLU A 20 21.96 7.84 -28.41
N GLU A 21 21.46 7.85 -29.63
CA GLU A 21 21.48 6.68 -30.53
C GLU A 21 22.84 6.42 -31.23
N VAL A 22 23.86 7.26 -31.09
CA VAL A 22 25.10 7.11 -31.86
C VAL A 22 26.27 6.48 -31.07
N ILE A 23 26.15 6.31 -29.76
CA ILE A 23 27.23 5.72 -28.93
C ILE A 23 26.95 4.25 -28.54
N SER A 24 25.73 3.73 -28.75
CA SER A 24 25.37 2.38 -28.31
C SER A 24 25.72 1.24 -29.30
N THR A 25 26.06 1.56 -30.53
CA THR A 25 26.28 0.53 -31.58
C THR A 25 27.63 -0.20 -31.53
N LYS A 26 28.53 0.14 -30.61
CA LYS A 26 29.82 -0.56 -30.46
C LYS A 26 29.99 -1.40 -29.19
N LYS A 27 29.02 -1.40 -28.28
CA LYS A 27 29.02 -2.22 -27.05
C LYS A 27 28.07 -3.41 -27.06
N GLN A 28 27.36 -3.65 -28.14
CA GLN A 28 26.36 -4.73 -28.25
C GLN A 28 26.91 -6.08 -28.73
N LYS A 29 28.18 -6.39 -28.49
CA LYS A 29 28.74 -7.66 -28.97
C LYS A 29 29.22 -8.62 -27.88
N GLU A 30 28.88 -8.38 -26.63
CA GLU A 30 29.16 -9.32 -25.53
C GLU A 30 28.08 -9.34 -24.43
N GLU A 31 26.83 -9.00 -24.74
CA GLU A 31 25.73 -9.48 -23.90
C GLU A 31 25.52 -10.94 -24.29
N THR A 32 26.16 -11.84 -23.56
CA THR A 32 25.77 -13.25 -23.49
C THR A 32 24.27 -13.27 -23.23
N ASP A 33 23.52 -13.73 -24.18
CA ASP A 33 22.06 -13.85 -24.09
C ASP A 33 21.77 -14.86 -22.97
N PHE A 34 21.50 -14.34 -21.77
CA PHE A 34 21.19 -15.14 -20.59
C PHE A 34 19.98 -16.04 -20.84
N THR A 35 19.18 -15.75 -21.85
CA THR A 35 18.05 -16.59 -22.27
C THR A 35 18.47 -17.88 -22.94
N GLU A 36 19.69 -17.97 -23.51
CA GLU A 36 20.22 -19.23 -24.04
C GLU A 36 20.82 -20.13 -22.98
N LEU A 37 21.23 -19.60 -21.82
CA LEU A 37 21.84 -20.36 -20.73
C LEU A 37 20.79 -20.92 -19.74
N ILE A 38 19.57 -20.43 -19.77
CA ILE A 38 18.50 -20.93 -18.93
C ILE A 38 17.62 -21.83 -19.79
N ASP A 39 17.67 -23.14 -19.50
CA ASP A 39 16.80 -24.12 -20.10
C ASP A 39 15.34 -23.63 -19.99
N LYS A 40 14.61 -23.64 -21.11
CA LYS A 40 13.21 -23.16 -21.16
C LYS A 40 12.35 -23.81 -20.09
N ASP A 41 12.63 -25.06 -19.75
CA ASP A 41 11.93 -25.80 -18.70
C ASP A 41 12.20 -25.21 -17.30
N SER A 42 13.42 -24.68 -17.07
CA SER A 42 13.78 -24.01 -15.80
C SER A 42 13.12 -22.64 -15.64
N LEU A 43 12.99 -21.88 -16.74
CA LEU A 43 12.23 -20.62 -16.75
C LEU A 43 10.75 -20.87 -16.47
N HIS A 44 10.20 -21.92 -17.05
CA HIS A 44 8.81 -22.31 -16.81
C HIS A 44 8.54 -22.74 -15.37
N ALA A 45 9.53 -23.27 -14.66
CA ALA A 45 9.39 -23.60 -13.24
C ALA A 45 9.41 -22.36 -12.33
N LEU A 46 10.03 -21.27 -12.77
CA LEU A 46 10.12 -20.01 -11.99
C LEU A 46 8.93 -19.07 -12.23
N PHE A 47 8.32 -19.12 -13.41
CA PHE A 47 7.20 -18.26 -13.74
C PHE A 47 5.92 -19.08 -13.93
N PRO A 48 4.80 -18.69 -13.31
CA PRO A 48 3.53 -19.35 -13.54
C PRO A 48 3.11 -19.23 -15.01
N PHE A 49 2.71 -20.33 -15.61
CA PHE A 49 2.43 -20.47 -17.04
C PHE A 49 1.28 -19.62 -17.56
N SER A 50 0.35 -19.25 -16.70
CA SER A 50 -0.80 -18.45 -17.07
C SER A 50 -1.22 -17.52 -15.94
N TRP A 51 -1.52 -16.30 -16.33
CA TRP A 51 -2.09 -15.29 -15.45
C TRP A 51 -3.41 -14.84 -16.04
N GLU A 52 -4.48 -15.08 -15.35
CA GLU A 52 -5.80 -14.57 -15.72
C GLU A 52 -6.23 -13.51 -14.74
N GLN A 53 -6.54 -12.33 -15.27
CA GLN A 53 -6.98 -11.21 -14.45
C GLN A 53 -8.50 -11.15 -14.40
N TYR A 54 -9.03 -11.15 -13.20
CA TYR A 54 -10.43 -10.91 -12.90
C TYR A 54 -10.60 -9.59 -12.14
N PRO A 55 -11.82 -9.02 -12.06
CA PRO A 55 -12.03 -7.74 -11.40
C PRO A 55 -11.61 -7.67 -9.93
N THR A 56 -11.63 -8.80 -9.20
CA THR A 56 -11.38 -8.86 -7.76
C THR A 56 -10.29 -9.86 -7.35
N TYR A 57 -9.74 -10.62 -8.28
CA TYR A 57 -8.69 -11.60 -8.03
C TYR A 57 -7.87 -11.85 -9.29
N VAL A 58 -6.73 -12.50 -9.11
CA VAL A 58 -5.88 -13.02 -10.19
C VAL A 58 -5.84 -14.54 -10.05
N GLN A 59 -5.97 -15.25 -11.14
CA GLN A 59 -5.74 -16.68 -11.18
C GLN A 59 -4.35 -16.95 -11.78
N SER A 60 -3.56 -17.76 -11.09
CA SER A 60 -2.23 -18.17 -11.52
C SER A 60 -2.15 -19.69 -11.45
N GLY A 61 -2.29 -20.35 -12.58
CA GLY A 61 -2.45 -21.80 -12.63
C GLY A 61 -3.67 -22.27 -11.85
N GLU A 62 -3.46 -23.11 -10.84
CA GLU A 62 -4.50 -23.61 -9.94
C GLU A 62 -4.75 -22.71 -8.72
N ASN A 63 -3.99 -21.61 -8.57
CA ASN A 63 -4.10 -20.73 -7.42
C ASN A 63 -4.96 -19.51 -7.73
N PHE A 64 -5.88 -19.20 -6.83
CA PHE A 64 -6.68 -17.98 -6.80
C PHE A 64 -6.08 -17.01 -5.79
N ILE A 65 -5.80 -15.79 -6.23
CA ILE A 65 -5.04 -14.81 -5.47
C ILE A 65 -5.82 -13.51 -5.39
N ARG A 66 -5.95 -12.97 -4.19
CA ARG A 66 -6.58 -11.68 -3.94
C ARG A 66 -5.69 -10.82 -3.05
N VAL A 67 -5.59 -9.56 -3.38
CA VAL A 67 -4.89 -8.57 -2.56
C VAL A 67 -5.90 -7.64 -1.92
N LEU A 68 -5.76 -7.43 -0.62
CA LEU A 68 -6.51 -6.41 0.12
C LEU A 68 -5.57 -5.23 0.38
N ALA A 69 -5.97 -4.04 -0.03
CA ALA A 69 -5.29 -2.81 0.32
C ALA A 69 -5.89 -2.23 1.61
N ILE A 70 -5.06 -1.75 2.52
CA ILE A 70 -5.54 -1.14 3.76
C ILE A 70 -5.67 0.37 3.54
N ALA A 71 -6.92 0.86 3.58
CA ALA A 71 -7.24 2.27 3.34
C ALA A 71 -7.18 3.13 4.60
N ASP A 72 -7.37 2.52 5.78
CA ASP A 72 -7.36 3.24 7.05
C ASP A 72 -6.75 2.36 8.14
N TYR A 73 -6.08 3.00 9.10
CA TYR A 73 -5.34 2.36 10.16
C TYR A 73 -5.87 2.77 11.54
N PRO A 74 -5.71 1.91 12.57
CA PRO A 74 -6.10 2.26 13.92
C PRO A 74 -5.28 3.44 14.43
N LYS A 75 -5.91 4.33 15.19
CA LYS A 75 -5.24 5.50 15.80
C LYS A 75 -4.14 5.11 16.78
N ARG A 76 -4.22 3.94 17.36
CA ARG A 76 -3.21 3.39 18.29
C ARG A 76 -3.03 1.92 18.01
N VAL A 77 -1.79 1.49 17.93
CA VAL A 77 -1.40 0.09 17.80
C VAL A 77 -0.60 -0.35 19.00
N TYR A 78 -0.79 -1.58 19.40
CA TYR A 78 -0.02 -2.23 20.47
C TYR A 78 0.84 -3.31 19.86
N GLY A 79 1.86 -3.76 20.59
CA GLY A 79 2.69 -4.87 20.14
C GLY A 79 1.82 -6.07 19.76
N ASN A 80 2.20 -6.75 18.67
CA ASN A 80 1.54 -7.96 18.19
C ASN A 80 0.08 -7.79 17.67
N TRP A 81 -0.30 -6.59 17.28
CA TRP A 81 -1.65 -6.22 16.82
C TRP A 81 -2.17 -7.00 15.61
N LEU A 82 -1.26 -7.56 14.78
CA LEU A 82 -1.58 -8.43 13.63
C LEU A 82 -1.56 -9.93 13.97
N SER A 83 -1.35 -10.30 15.23
CA SER A 83 -1.22 -11.72 15.63
C SER A 83 -2.45 -12.58 15.29
N GLU A 84 -3.63 -11.98 15.25
CA GLU A 84 -4.84 -12.71 14.88
C GLU A 84 -4.84 -13.16 13.40
N LEU A 85 -4.16 -12.46 12.50
CA LEU A 85 -4.02 -12.90 11.12
C LEU A 85 -3.21 -14.19 11.03
N LYS A 86 -2.15 -14.33 11.85
CA LYS A 86 -1.30 -15.53 11.89
C LYS A 86 -2.04 -16.79 12.36
N ARG A 87 -3.17 -16.63 13.04
CA ARG A 87 -3.99 -17.74 13.53
C ARG A 87 -5.03 -18.22 12.52
N LYS A 88 -5.20 -17.52 11.40
CA LYS A 88 -6.18 -17.91 10.38
C LYS A 88 -5.64 -19.07 9.55
N LYS A 89 -6.56 -19.97 9.16
CA LYS A 89 -6.25 -21.01 8.20
C LYS A 89 -6.19 -20.39 6.80
N GLY A 90 -5.21 -20.78 6.01
CA GLY A 90 -5.00 -20.29 4.65
C GLY A 90 -3.63 -19.65 4.49
N VAL A 91 -3.29 -19.30 3.26
CA VAL A 91 -2.03 -18.62 2.95
C VAL A 91 -2.29 -17.11 2.95
N ILE A 92 -1.70 -16.43 3.91
CA ILE A 92 -1.86 -15.00 4.14
C ILE A 92 -0.47 -14.39 4.27
N ASP A 93 -0.10 -13.55 3.32
CA ASP A 93 1.13 -12.77 3.37
C ASP A 93 0.79 -11.30 3.59
N VAL A 94 1.57 -10.62 4.43
CA VAL A 94 1.40 -9.20 4.72
C VAL A 94 2.64 -8.47 4.27
N VAL A 95 2.47 -7.60 3.29
CA VAL A 95 3.53 -6.74 2.75
C VAL A 95 3.30 -5.33 3.26
N GLN A 96 4.33 -4.75 3.84
CA GLN A 96 4.27 -3.41 4.40
C GLN A 96 5.40 -2.57 3.80
N TYR A 97 5.02 -1.47 3.16
CA TYR A 97 5.93 -0.46 2.65
C TYR A 97 5.98 0.69 3.65
N ILE A 98 7.16 1.07 4.05
CA ILE A 98 7.40 2.16 5.00
C ILE A 98 8.42 3.10 4.39
N ASP A 99 8.00 4.33 4.12
CA ASP A 99 8.85 5.40 3.63
C ASP A 99 8.97 6.51 4.65
N SER A 100 10.14 7.15 4.72
CA SER A 100 10.33 8.30 5.59
C SER A 100 9.65 9.53 4.98
N ALA A 101 8.86 10.24 5.78
CA ALA A 101 8.31 11.53 5.41
C ALA A 101 9.21 12.67 5.87
N SER A 102 9.24 13.78 5.11
CA SER A 102 9.91 15.00 5.57
C SER A 102 9.18 15.58 6.78
N ASN A 103 9.84 15.62 7.93
CA ASN A 103 9.28 16.19 9.15
C ASN A 103 8.80 17.63 8.95
N ASN A 104 9.56 18.46 8.24
CA ASN A 104 9.21 19.88 8.00
C ASN A 104 7.89 20.03 7.21
N SER A 105 7.71 19.22 6.18
CA SER A 105 6.49 19.24 5.36
C SER A 105 5.27 18.83 6.19
N MET A 106 5.43 17.80 7.03
CA MET A 106 4.36 17.30 7.89
C MET A 106 4.03 18.29 9.02
N ILE A 107 5.03 18.91 9.65
CA ILE A 107 4.84 19.96 10.63
C ILE A 107 4.04 21.13 10.04
N THR A 108 4.39 21.56 8.83
CA THR A 108 3.67 22.63 8.11
C THR A 108 2.22 22.24 7.83
N TYR A 109 1.98 20.99 7.40
CA TYR A 109 0.65 20.45 7.16
C TYR A 109 -0.18 20.41 8.44
N TYR A 110 0.38 19.94 9.57
CA TYR A 110 -0.31 19.90 10.86
C TYR A 110 -0.66 21.31 11.36
N LYS A 111 0.28 22.27 11.29
CA LYS A 111 0.03 23.66 11.66
C LYS A 111 -1.13 24.26 10.88
N LYS A 112 -1.13 24.08 9.55
CA LYS A 112 -2.21 24.56 8.69
C LYS A 112 -3.56 23.89 9.00
N THR A 113 -3.54 22.60 9.29
CA THR A 113 -4.75 21.84 9.64
C THR A 113 -5.32 22.30 10.96
N ILE A 114 -4.48 22.53 11.98
CA ILE A 114 -4.89 23.06 13.29
C ILE A 114 -5.54 24.45 13.12
N GLN A 115 -4.89 25.37 12.40
CA GLN A 115 -5.43 26.72 12.14
C GLN A 115 -6.80 26.66 11.45
N ASN A 116 -6.98 25.79 10.47
CA ASN A 116 -8.27 25.62 9.80
C ASN A 116 -9.34 25.09 10.76
N LYS A 117 -8.99 24.16 11.67
CA LYS A 117 -9.93 23.62 12.64
C LYS A 117 -10.25 24.58 13.76
N GLU A 118 -9.32 25.44 14.17
CA GLU A 118 -9.56 26.54 15.09
C GLU A 118 -10.53 27.56 14.47
N ALA A 119 -10.35 27.93 13.20
CA ALA A 119 -11.27 28.80 12.49
C ALA A 119 -12.69 28.20 12.37
N GLU A 120 -12.78 26.86 12.12
CA GLU A 120 -14.06 26.14 12.10
C GLU A 120 -14.72 26.14 13.48
N LEU A 121 -13.93 25.96 14.55
CA LEU A 121 -14.41 26.00 15.94
C LEU A 121 -15.03 27.32 16.30
N LEU A 122 -14.42 28.43 15.88
CA LEU A 122 -14.96 29.79 16.13
C LEU A 122 -16.31 30.00 15.43
N ASN A 123 -16.50 29.43 14.25
CA ASN A 123 -17.72 29.58 13.46
C ASN A 123 -18.79 28.52 13.77
N THR A 124 -18.51 27.56 14.65
CA THR A 124 -19.46 26.50 15.01
C THR A 124 -20.27 26.91 16.24
N PHE A 125 -21.61 26.83 16.15
CA PHE A 125 -22.51 27.12 17.25
C PHE A 125 -22.95 25.86 18.02
N ASP A 126 -22.87 24.69 17.42
CA ASP A 126 -23.27 23.41 18.01
C ASP A 126 -22.28 22.97 19.12
N PRO A 127 -22.74 22.80 20.37
CA PRO A 127 -21.87 22.41 21.48
C PRO A 127 -21.20 21.06 21.31
N TYR A 128 -21.88 20.08 20.67
CA TYR A 128 -21.33 18.77 20.44
C TYR A 128 -20.18 18.84 19.40
N LYS A 129 -20.41 19.55 18.29
CA LYS A 129 -19.38 19.77 17.27
C LYS A 129 -18.19 20.53 17.81
N LYS A 130 -18.42 21.54 18.66
CA LYS A 130 -17.34 22.26 19.34
C LYS A 130 -16.44 21.31 20.13
N LYS A 131 -17.04 20.41 20.93
CA LYS A 131 -16.29 19.44 21.73
C LYS A 131 -15.47 18.48 20.85
N VAL A 132 -16.05 18.04 19.73
CA VAL A 132 -15.35 17.15 18.76
C VAL A 132 -14.17 17.87 18.13
N LEU A 133 -14.36 19.12 17.68
CA LEU A 133 -13.30 19.95 17.10
C LEU A 133 -12.19 20.24 18.11
N GLN A 134 -12.54 20.60 19.35
CA GLN A 134 -11.56 20.83 20.40
C GLN A 134 -10.71 19.58 20.67
N ASN A 135 -11.34 18.41 20.84
CA ASN A 135 -10.61 17.16 21.03
C ASN A 135 -9.67 16.83 19.84
N TYR A 136 -10.08 17.20 18.62
CA TYR A 136 -9.24 17.02 17.44
C TYR A 136 -8.03 17.96 17.48
N ILE A 137 -8.23 19.25 17.80
CA ILE A 137 -7.17 20.25 17.92
C ILE A 137 -6.17 19.83 19.01
N ASP A 138 -6.65 19.45 20.19
CA ASP A 138 -5.81 19.02 21.31
C ASP A 138 -4.97 17.79 20.95
N SER A 139 -5.58 16.81 20.28
CA SER A 139 -4.88 15.63 19.79
C SER A 139 -3.81 15.95 18.73
N ALA A 140 -4.12 16.89 17.83
CA ALA A 140 -3.21 17.32 16.79
C ALA A 140 -2.02 18.11 17.38
N ASN A 141 -2.27 19.00 18.35
CA ASN A 141 -1.21 19.72 19.05
C ASN A 141 -0.28 18.76 19.81
N MET A 142 -0.84 17.79 20.54
CA MET A 142 -0.04 16.79 21.25
C MET A 142 0.85 15.98 20.29
N GLN A 143 0.37 15.67 19.09
CA GLN A 143 1.20 15.00 18.06
C GLN A 143 2.28 15.95 17.54
N LEU A 144 1.91 17.21 17.24
CA LEU A 144 2.85 18.21 16.73
C LEU A 144 4.02 18.43 17.71
N ASP A 145 3.75 18.52 19.01
CA ASP A 145 4.79 18.67 20.04
C ASP A 145 5.80 17.53 20.00
N LYS A 146 5.35 16.27 19.87
CA LYS A 146 6.23 15.11 19.76
C LYS A 146 7.16 15.17 18.53
N TYR A 147 6.70 15.79 17.44
CA TYR A 147 7.52 15.95 16.24
C TYR A 147 8.50 17.11 16.37
N LEU A 148 8.10 18.19 17.04
CA LEU A 148 8.98 19.34 17.31
C LEU A 148 10.12 18.94 18.25
N ASP A 149 9.85 18.07 19.21
CA ASP A 149 10.85 17.54 20.14
C ASP A 149 11.76 16.45 19.53
N ASN A 150 11.60 16.14 18.23
CA ASN A 150 12.29 15.05 17.54
C ASN A 150 12.17 13.67 18.23
N SER A 151 11.18 13.49 19.09
CA SER A 151 10.92 12.22 19.78
C SER A 151 10.26 11.17 18.87
N THR A 152 9.70 11.60 17.74
CA THR A 152 9.06 10.75 16.75
C THR A 152 9.35 11.23 15.34
N THR A 153 9.24 10.33 14.37
CA THR A 153 9.42 10.62 12.94
C THR A 153 8.17 10.24 12.18
N PHE A 154 7.80 11.05 11.19
CA PHE A 154 6.73 10.70 10.27
C PHE A 154 7.17 9.62 9.30
N VAL A 155 6.30 8.67 9.07
CA VAL A 155 6.46 7.66 8.04
C VAL A 155 5.19 7.54 7.21
N TYR A 156 5.36 7.36 5.92
CA TYR A 156 4.28 6.88 5.05
C TYR A 156 4.24 5.36 5.14
N GLN A 157 3.07 4.83 5.39
CA GLN A 157 2.88 3.39 5.50
C GLN A 157 1.79 2.94 4.53
N HIS A 158 2.10 1.92 3.74
CA HIS A 158 1.15 1.21 2.91
C HIS A 158 1.21 -0.26 3.25
N MET A 159 0.06 -0.88 3.45
CA MET A 159 -0.04 -2.30 3.76
C MET A 159 -0.95 -2.99 2.76
N LEU A 160 -0.46 -4.09 2.23
CA LEU A 160 -1.18 -5.00 1.37
C LEU A 160 -1.25 -6.36 2.06
N VAL A 161 -2.42 -6.99 2.02
CA VAL A 161 -2.62 -8.35 2.52
C VAL A 161 -2.93 -9.25 1.32
N TYR A 162 -2.04 -10.19 1.11
CA TYR A 162 -2.06 -11.12 0.00
C TYR A 162 -2.70 -12.42 0.45
N LEU A 163 -3.74 -12.85 -0.23
CA LEU A 163 -4.50 -14.05 0.09
C LEU A 163 -4.40 -15.02 -1.07
N ARG A 164 -4.11 -16.28 -0.76
CA ARG A 164 -4.04 -17.34 -1.77
C ARG A 164 -4.82 -18.56 -1.32
N ALA A 165 -5.57 -19.14 -2.25
CA ALA A 165 -6.36 -20.36 -2.06
C ALA A 165 -6.35 -21.20 -3.35
N ASN A 166 -6.71 -22.48 -3.21
CA ASN A 166 -6.77 -23.43 -4.34
C ASN A 166 -8.13 -23.44 -5.03
N SER A 167 -9.13 -22.77 -4.48
CA SER A 167 -10.44 -22.60 -5.08
C SER A 167 -11.00 -21.21 -4.82
N LEU A 168 -11.91 -20.77 -5.69
CA LEU A 168 -12.57 -19.47 -5.53
C LEU A 168 -13.42 -19.42 -4.25
N ALA A 169 -14.09 -20.50 -3.90
CA ALA A 169 -14.90 -20.58 -2.68
C ALA A 169 -14.02 -20.40 -1.43
N GLU A 170 -12.88 -21.10 -1.36
CA GLU A 170 -11.92 -20.93 -0.27
C GLU A 170 -11.35 -19.50 -0.22
N LEU A 171 -11.10 -18.87 -1.39
CA LEU A 171 -10.63 -17.50 -1.45
C LEU A 171 -11.64 -16.52 -0.90
N GLU A 172 -12.94 -16.70 -1.20
CA GLU A 172 -14.02 -15.86 -0.66
C GLU A 172 -14.12 -16.02 0.86
N ASP A 173 -14.16 -17.25 1.37
CA ASP A 173 -14.20 -17.53 2.81
C ASP A 173 -12.98 -16.96 3.54
N LEU A 174 -11.77 -17.13 2.97
CA LEU A 174 -10.56 -16.57 3.52
C LEU A 174 -10.59 -15.04 3.53
N THR A 175 -11.08 -14.45 2.43
CA THR A 175 -11.20 -12.99 2.29
C THR A 175 -12.11 -12.41 3.37
N ASP A 176 -13.27 -13.01 3.58
CA ASP A 176 -14.23 -12.52 4.57
C ASP A 176 -13.72 -12.70 6.00
N ASN A 177 -13.07 -13.82 6.30
CA ASN A 177 -12.44 -14.06 7.58
C ASN A 177 -11.34 -13.05 7.89
N VAL A 178 -10.50 -12.73 6.90
CA VAL A 178 -9.42 -11.75 7.04
C VAL A 178 -9.97 -10.34 7.13
N LYS A 179 -10.95 -9.94 6.30
CA LYS A 179 -11.63 -8.64 6.40
C LYS A 179 -12.23 -8.43 7.79
N ASN A 180 -12.97 -9.41 8.29
CA ASN A 180 -13.58 -9.33 9.62
C ASN A 180 -12.53 -9.19 10.73
N THR A 181 -11.38 -9.86 10.60
CA THR A 181 -10.28 -9.73 11.54
C THR A 181 -9.64 -8.36 11.49
N LEU A 182 -9.41 -7.81 10.30
CA LEU A 182 -8.86 -6.46 10.11
C LEU A 182 -9.80 -5.37 10.63
N ILE A 183 -11.11 -5.52 10.41
CA ILE A 183 -12.13 -4.59 10.94
C ILE A 183 -12.13 -4.59 12.48
N LYS A 184 -11.98 -5.75 13.13
CA LYS A 184 -11.89 -5.84 14.59
C LYS A 184 -10.72 -5.05 15.16
N VAL A 185 -9.61 -4.97 14.45
CA VAL A 185 -8.44 -4.15 14.83
C VAL A 185 -8.51 -2.73 14.27
N GLN A 186 -9.70 -2.27 13.88
CA GLN A 186 -9.98 -0.92 13.38
C GLN A 186 -9.25 -0.56 12.07
N MET A 187 -8.97 -1.54 11.24
CA MET A 187 -8.46 -1.32 9.89
C MET A 187 -9.59 -1.36 8.87
N LYS A 188 -9.40 -0.66 7.76
CA LYS A 188 -10.35 -0.66 6.64
C LYS A 188 -9.75 -1.36 5.43
N PRO A 189 -9.97 -2.68 5.27
CA PRO A 189 -9.52 -3.41 4.09
C PRO A 189 -10.42 -3.10 2.89
N LEU A 190 -9.81 -2.91 1.73
CA LEU A 190 -10.47 -2.71 0.44
C LEU A 190 -9.95 -3.74 -0.56
N VAL A 191 -10.83 -4.27 -1.40
CA VAL A 191 -10.46 -5.02 -2.59
C VAL A 191 -10.30 -4.01 -3.73
N PRO A 192 -9.11 -3.85 -4.32
CA PRO A 192 -8.88 -2.92 -5.43
C PRO A 192 -9.50 -3.47 -6.71
N VAL A 193 -10.74 -3.10 -6.97
CA VAL A 193 -11.46 -3.49 -8.19
C VAL A 193 -10.84 -2.80 -9.40
N LYS A 194 -10.60 -3.53 -10.50
CA LYS A 194 -9.94 -3.09 -11.74
C LYS A 194 -8.44 -2.75 -11.60
N ALA A 195 -7.89 -2.70 -10.39
CA ALA A 195 -6.46 -2.54 -10.12
C ALA A 195 -5.85 -3.81 -9.54
N THR A 196 -6.48 -4.96 -9.77
CA THR A 196 -6.13 -6.26 -9.19
C THR A 196 -4.72 -6.67 -9.57
N PHE A 197 -4.36 -6.52 -10.84
CA PHE A 197 -3.05 -6.91 -11.35
C PHE A 197 -1.94 -5.98 -10.81
N GLN A 198 -2.16 -4.66 -10.80
CA GLN A 198 -1.21 -3.71 -10.21
C GLN A 198 -0.99 -4.01 -8.72
N SER A 199 -2.06 -4.27 -7.98
CA SER A 199 -1.98 -4.62 -6.56
C SER A 199 -1.26 -5.93 -6.34
N PHE A 200 -1.46 -6.92 -7.23
CA PHE A 200 -0.76 -8.18 -7.19
C PHE A 200 0.76 -7.98 -7.36
N TRP A 201 1.20 -7.24 -8.38
CA TRP A 201 2.61 -6.94 -8.59
C TRP A 201 3.20 -6.10 -7.44
N SER A 202 2.45 -5.14 -6.92
CA SER A 202 2.89 -4.34 -5.77
C SER A 202 3.02 -5.14 -4.48
N ALA A 203 2.37 -6.30 -4.37
CA ALA A 203 2.47 -7.16 -3.21
C ALA A 203 3.61 -8.19 -3.30
N MET A 204 4.21 -8.35 -4.48
CA MET A 204 5.36 -9.24 -4.64
C MET A 204 6.62 -8.59 -4.06
N PRO A 205 7.42 -9.33 -3.29
CA PRO A 205 8.76 -8.90 -2.90
C PRO A 205 9.64 -8.88 -4.17
N ILE A 206 10.04 -7.69 -4.58
CA ILE A 206 10.99 -7.46 -5.68
C ILE A 206 12.38 -7.32 -5.08
#